data_deda098f95cb2d91975c52b4717bbc83
#
_entry.id   deda098f95cb2d91975c52b4717bbc83
#
_cell.length_a   1.000
_cell.length_b   1.000
_cell.length_c   1.000
_cell.angle_alpha   90.00
_cell.angle_beta   90.00
_cell.angle_gamma   90.00
#
_symmetry.space_group_name_H-M   'P 1'
#
loop_
_entity.id
_entity.type
_entity.pdbx_description
1 polymer ?
#
loop_
_entity_poly.entity_id
_entity_poly.type
_entity_poly.pdbx_seq_one_letter_code
_entity_poly.pdbx_strand_id
1 'polypeptide(L)'
;EMSASLVGSEMCIRDRLGLSMDTLTELASVGSDMGIMMMIYAGFVGPVVEELVFRGFLMRRFEKYGKGFAVIVSAVLFGVMHGNPLQIVFGTLVGLILGYIAIEYSIKWSIILHIANNFILGDVIGGLFGLLPDDVEGIAFTVFLGIGFVIGFVLLIIRRKEWISWLKENAAPGSYYLNALTTPSAVIFIGYNLLNGLMLLTLIFMEPFL
;
A
#
# COMPACT_ATOMS: atom_id res chain seq x y z
N GLU A 1 33.56 -27.60 -11.50
CA GLU A 1 33.01 -28.68 -10.64
C GLU A 1 32.43 -28.15 -9.32
N MET A 2 32.82 -26.97 -8.80
CA MET A 2 32.26 -26.39 -7.57
C MET A 2 30.86 -25.72 -7.76
N SER A 3 30.53 -25.24 -8.93
CA SER A 3 29.24 -24.60 -9.21
C SER A 3 28.06 -25.58 -9.30
N ALA A 4 28.29 -26.80 -9.79
CA ALA A 4 27.23 -27.81 -9.91
C ALA A 4 26.80 -28.42 -8.56
N SER A 5 27.70 -28.42 -7.55
CA SER A 5 27.41 -28.92 -6.19
C SER A 5 26.57 -27.92 -5.38
N LEU A 6 26.77 -26.60 -5.59
CA LEU A 6 25.99 -25.57 -4.92
C LEU A 6 24.55 -25.52 -5.44
N VAL A 7 24.34 -25.60 -6.75
CA VAL A 7 23.02 -25.65 -7.39
C VAL A 7 22.21 -26.90 -6.94
N GLY A 8 22.88 -28.03 -6.78
CA GLY A 8 22.23 -29.27 -6.28
C GLY A 8 21.84 -29.20 -4.80
N SER A 9 22.57 -28.48 -3.95
CA SER A 9 22.23 -28.30 -2.53
C SER A 9 21.09 -27.30 -2.35
N GLU A 10 21.03 -26.26 -3.17
CA GLU A 10 19.94 -25.27 -3.17
C GLU A 10 18.61 -25.89 -3.61
N MET A 11 18.60 -26.74 -4.61
CA MET A 11 17.42 -27.50 -5.02
C MET A 11 16.92 -28.46 -3.92
N CYS A 12 17.82 -29.08 -3.15
CA CYS A 12 17.47 -30.02 -2.10
C CYS A 12 16.87 -29.36 -0.85
N ILE A 13 17.26 -28.13 -0.55
CA ILE A 13 16.72 -27.33 0.57
C ILE A 13 15.38 -26.70 0.17
N ARG A 14 15.25 -26.25 -1.07
CA ARG A 14 14.00 -25.77 -1.66
C ARG A 14 12.90 -26.85 -1.61
N ASP A 15 13.20 -28.05 -2.03
CA ASP A 15 12.26 -29.20 -2.01
C ASP A 15 11.86 -29.62 -0.57
N ARG A 16 12.75 -29.45 0.41
CA ARG A 16 12.45 -29.80 1.80
C ARG A 16 11.57 -28.80 2.55
N LEU A 17 11.60 -27.53 2.16
CA LEU A 17 10.79 -26.46 2.77
C LEU A 17 9.48 -26.22 2.02
N GLY A 18 9.27 -26.86 0.85
CA GLY A 18 8.08 -26.64 0.01
C GLY A 18 7.94 -25.20 -0.51
N LEU A 19 9.02 -24.41 -0.41
CA LEU A 19 9.09 -22.99 -0.77
C LEU A 19 9.91 -22.82 -2.05
N SER A 20 9.51 -23.50 -3.13
CA SER A 20 10.10 -23.17 -4.44
C SER A 20 9.61 -21.79 -4.89
N MET A 21 10.45 -21.03 -5.61
CA MET A 21 9.98 -19.79 -6.27
C MET A 21 8.82 -20.11 -7.23
N ASP A 22 8.77 -21.33 -7.76
CA ASP A 22 7.64 -21.83 -8.54
C ASP A 22 6.38 -21.93 -7.66
N THR A 23 6.50 -22.37 -6.39
CA THR A 23 5.35 -22.38 -5.44
C THR A 23 4.94 -20.98 -5.00
N LEU A 24 5.89 -20.06 -4.81
CA LEU A 24 5.58 -18.65 -4.53
C LEU A 24 5.05 -17.93 -5.78
N THR A 25 5.56 -18.26 -6.95
CA THR A 25 5.06 -17.78 -8.25
C THR A 25 3.73 -18.45 -8.58
N GLU A 26 3.52 -19.72 -8.28
CA GLU A 26 2.22 -20.39 -8.35
C GLU A 26 1.23 -19.85 -7.31
N LEU A 27 1.62 -19.57 -6.07
CA LEU A 27 0.78 -18.88 -5.08
C LEU A 27 0.49 -17.42 -5.48
N ALA A 28 1.42 -16.76 -6.14
CA ALA A 28 1.22 -15.43 -6.71
C ALA A 28 0.52 -15.46 -8.08
N SER A 29 0.66 -16.57 -8.83
CA SER A 29 0.05 -16.85 -10.12
C SER A 29 -0.99 -17.97 -10.07
N VAL A 30 -1.58 -18.25 -8.90
CA VAL A 30 -2.60 -19.30 -8.79
C VAL A 30 -3.62 -19.14 -9.90
N GLY A 31 -3.35 -19.81 -10.97
CA GLY A 31 -4.12 -20.02 -12.18
C GLY A 31 -4.65 -18.76 -12.89
N SER A 32 -4.66 -18.76 -14.19
CA SER A 32 -5.28 -17.72 -15.02
C SER A 32 -6.73 -17.40 -14.63
N ASP A 33 -7.45 -18.32 -14.00
CA ASP A 33 -8.82 -18.12 -13.51
C ASP A 33 -8.85 -17.36 -12.17
N MET A 34 -7.85 -17.51 -11.29
CA MET A 34 -7.71 -16.69 -10.08
C MET A 34 -7.13 -15.29 -10.39
N GLY A 35 -6.44 -15.11 -11.49
CA GLY A 35 -5.95 -13.79 -11.93
C GLY A 35 -7.08 -12.77 -12.08
N ILE A 36 -8.18 -13.16 -12.73
CA ILE A 36 -9.36 -12.29 -12.90
C ILE A 36 -10.06 -12.04 -11.55
N MET A 37 -10.23 -13.07 -10.72
CA MET A 37 -10.83 -12.91 -9.38
C MET A 37 -9.98 -12.03 -8.48
N MET A 38 -8.65 -12.16 -8.54
CA MET A 38 -7.72 -11.35 -7.78
C MET A 38 -7.72 -9.89 -8.26
N MET A 39 -7.80 -9.67 -9.57
CA MET A 39 -7.95 -8.35 -10.17
C MET A 39 -9.29 -7.68 -9.73
N ILE A 40 -10.40 -8.42 -9.74
CA ILE A 40 -11.69 -7.91 -9.26
C ILE A 40 -11.61 -7.60 -7.75
N TYR A 41 -10.99 -8.49 -6.97
CA TYR A 41 -10.83 -8.29 -5.53
C TYR A 41 -9.94 -7.08 -5.24
N ALA A 42 -8.73 -7.04 -5.76
CA ALA A 42 -7.76 -5.98 -5.49
C ALA A 42 -8.14 -4.64 -6.14
N GLY A 43 -8.75 -4.67 -7.33
CA GLY A 43 -9.16 -3.46 -8.06
C GLY A 43 -10.47 -2.84 -7.58
N PHE A 44 -11.42 -3.65 -7.08
CA PHE A 44 -12.77 -3.16 -6.73
C PHE A 44 -13.19 -3.50 -5.32
N VAL A 45 -13.21 -4.77 -4.93
CA VAL A 45 -13.78 -5.20 -3.64
C VAL A 45 -12.93 -4.72 -2.48
N GLY A 46 -11.62 -4.88 -2.56
CA GLY A 46 -10.65 -4.42 -1.57
C GLY A 46 -10.81 -2.92 -1.30
N PRO A 47 -10.66 -2.05 -2.32
CA PRO A 47 -10.87 -0.61 -2.18
C PRO A 47 -12.20 -0.22 -1.53
N VAL A 48 -13.30 -0.86 -1.90
CA VAL A 48 -14.61 -0.57 -1.29
C VAL A 48 -14.61 -0.92 0.19
N VAL A 49 -14.16 -2.14 0.55
CA VAL A 49 -14.11 -2.59 1.95
C VAL A 49 -13.17 -1.72 2.78
N GLU A 50 -12.00 -1.41 2.24
CA GLU A 50 -11.01 -0.56 2.90
C GLU A 50 -11.54 0.85 3.16
N GLU A 51 -12.19 1.47 2.18
CA GLU A 51 -12.81 2.79 2.38
C GLU A 51 -13.94 2.75 3.40
N LEU A 52 -14.77 1.71 3.40
CA LEU A 52 -15.82 1.56 4.40
C LEU A 52 -15.24 1.42 5.82
N VAL A 53 -14.17 0.67 5.99
CA VAL A 53 -13.50 0.47 7.28
C VAL A 53 -12.76 1.74 7.72
N PHE A 54 -11.88 2.27 6.88
CA PHE A 54 -11.00 3.37 7.27
C PHE A 54 -11.67 4.73 7.21
N ARG A 55 -12.50 5.03 6.21
CA ARG A 55 -13.16 6.34 6.03
C ARG A 55 -14.59 6.32 6.55
N GLY A 56 -15.31 5.24 6.31
CA GLY A 56 -16.70 5.09 6.79
C GLY A 56 -16.80 4.91 8.30
N PHE A 57 -15.96 4.03 8.87
CA PHE A 57 -16.03 3.71 10.30
C PHE A 57 -14.97 4.42 11.13
N LEU A 58 -13.70 4.14 10.90
CA LEU A 58 -12.59 4.57 11.76
C LEU A 58 -12.45 6.10 11.77
N MET A 59 -12.31 6.71 10.60
CA MET A 59 -12.14 8.15 10.45
C MET A 59 -13.32 8.93 11.02
N ARG A 60 -14.56 8.48 10.79
CA ARG A 60 -15.76 9.11 11.35
C ARG A 60 -15.78 9.08 12.88
N ARG A 61 -15.22 8.06 13.51
CA ARG A 61 -15.08 8.02 14.99
C ARG A 61 -14.06 9.02 15.50
N PHE A 62 -13.05 9.34 14.71
CA PHE A 62 -12.01 10.29 15.07
C PHE A 62 -12.36 11.75 14.72
N GLU A 63 -13.33 11.98 13.84
CA GLU A 63 -13.73 13.32 13.36
C GLU A 63 -14.12 14.28 14.51
N LYS A 64 -14.68 13.76 15.59
CA LYS A 64 -15.01 14.53 16.80
C LYS A 64 -13.80 15.18 17.49
N TYR A 65 -12.59 14.73 17.21
CA TYR A 65 -11.34 15.29 17.74
C TYR A 65 -10.67 16.28 16.78
N GLY A 66 -11.19 16.41 15.57
CA GLY A 66 -10.73 17.28 14.50
C GLY A 66 -10.63 16.52 13.17
N LYS A 67 -11.03 17.17 12.07
CA LYS A 67 -10.99 16.57 10.74
C LYS A 67 -9.57 16.18 10.32
N GLY A 68 -8.59 17.08 10.55
CA GLY A 68 -7.18 16.82 10.24
C GLY A 68 -6.61 15.64 11.04
N PHE A 69 -6.98 15.54 12.32
CA PHE A 69 -6.63 14.42 13.18
C PHE A 69 -7.20 13.11 12.62
N ALA A 70 -8.48 13.09 12.27
CA ALA A 70 -9.15 11.91 11.72
C ALA A 70 -8.52 11.44 10.42
N VAL A 71 -8.20 12.36 9.51
CA VAL A 71 -7.52 12.05 8.24
C VAL A 71 -6.14 11.46 8.47
N ILE A 72 -5.31 12.11 9.30
CA ILE A 72 -3.93 11.69 9.52
C ILE A 72 -3.88 10.31 10.20
N VAL A 73 -4.63 10.10 11.29
CA VAL A 73 -4.61 8.82 12.01
C VAL A 73 -5.16 7.70 11.15
N SER A 74 -6.27 7.94 10.44
CA SER A 74 -6.82 6.94 9.52
C SER A 74 -5.85 6.60 8.38
N ALA A 75 -5.16 7.60 7.82
CA ALA A 75 -4.20 7.40 6.74
C ALA A 75 -2.95 6.60 7.21
N VAL A 76 -2.43 6.89 8.40
CA VAL A 76 -1.30 6.14 8.97
C VAL A 76 -1.69 4.68 9.19
N LEU A 77 -2.85 4.42 9.81
CA LEU A 77 -3.31 3.05 10.05
C LEU A 77 -3.61 2.31 8.74
N PHE A 78 -4.16 3.00 7.74
CA PHE A 78 -4.36 2.48 6.40
C PHE A 78 -3.04 2.09 5.72
N GLY A 79 -2.04 2.96 5.76
CA GLY A 79 -0.72 2.63 5.21
C GLY A 79 -0.08 1.43 5.92
N VAL A 80 -0.08 1.44 7.26
CA VAL A 80 0.50 0.36 8.08
C VAL A 80 -0.16 -0.99 7.81
N MET A 81 -1.45 -1.03 7.49
CA MET A 81 -2.18 -2.26 7.15
C MET A 81 -1.50 -3.08 6.03
N HIS A 82 -0.81 -2.43 5.11
CA HIS A 82 -0.18 -3.10 3.97
C HIS A 82 1.05 -3.94 4.35
N GLY A 83 1.66 -3.71 5.53
CA GLY A 83 2.77 -4.51 6.04
C GLY A 83 4.09 -4.38 5.28
N ASN A 84 4.09 -3.94 4.04
CA ASN A 84 5.30 -3.72 3.23
C ASN A 84 5.81 -2.28 3.43
N PRO A 85 7.09 -2.05 3.75
CA PRO A 85 7.62 -0.72 4.05
C PRO A 85 7.38 0.33 2.97
N LEU A 86 7.52 -0.02 1.69
CA LEU A 86 7.24 0.90 0.57
C LEU A 86 5.74 1.18 0.46
N GLN A 87 4.91 0.15 0.62
CA GLN A 87 3.46 0.30 0.60
C GLN A 87 2.94 1.05 1.83
N ILE A 88 3.59 0.96 2.99
CA ILE A 88 3.24 1.75 4.18
C ILE A 88 3.37 3.24 3.85
N VAL A 89 4.48 3.67 3.26
CA VAL A 89 4.69 5.07 2.88
C VAL A 89 3.70 5.49 1.79
N PHE A 90 3.62 4.74 0.70
CA PHE A 90 2.71 5.03 -0.41
C PHE A 90 1.25 5.01 0.03
N GLY A 91 0.82 3.96 0.74
CA GLY A 91 -0.54 3.82 1.26
C GLY A 91 -0.90 4.95 2.24
N THR A 92 0.04 5.41 3.08
CA THR A 92 -0.20 6.57 3.94
C THR A 92 -0.43 7.84 3.12
N LEU A 93 0.38 8.11 2.10
CA LEU A 93 0.22 9.28 1.24
C LEU A 93 -1.11 9.25 0.46
N VAL A 94 -1.43 8.13 -0.17
CA VAL A 94 -2.73 7.92 -0.83
C VAL A 94 -3.85 8.03 0.20
N GLY A 95 -3.66 7.46 1.38
CA GLY A 95 -4.57 7.52 2.51
C GLY A 95 -4.92 8.93 2.98
N LEU A 96 -3.96 9.85 2.97
CA LEU A 96 -4.19 11.26 3.27
C LEU A 96 -5.09 11.92 2.23
N ILE A 97 -4.84 11.66 0.94
CA ILE A 97 -5.65 12.20 -0.16
C ILE A 97 -7.08 11.67 -0.10
N LEU A 98 -7.24 10.35 0.03
CA LEU A 98 -8.56 9.71 0.10
C LEU A 98 -9.32 10.16 1.35
N GLY A 99 -8.64 10.30 2.50
CA GLY A 99 -9.24 10.80 3.74
C GLY A 99 -9.72 12.24 3.62
N TYR A 100 -8.92 13.12 3.02
CA TYR A 100 -9.32 14.50 2.72
C TYR A 100 -10.57 14.53 1.82
N ILE A 101 -10.57 13.75 0.74
CA ILE A 101 -11.69 13.69 -0.19
C ILE A 101 -12.95 13.12 0.46
N ALA A 102 -12.80 12.11 1.32
CA ALA A 102 -13.94 11.54 2.04
C ALA A 102 -14.58 12.53 3.03
N ILE A 103 -13.79 13.39 3.66
CA ILE A 103 -14.28 14.40 4.62
C ILE A 103 -14.88 15.62 3.91
N GLU A 104 -14.18 16.18 2.92
CA GLU A 104 -14.58 17.44 2.30
C GLU A 104 -15.63 17.25 1.20
N TYR A 105 -15.64 16.09 0.55
CA TYR A 105 -16.62 15.82 -0.51
C TYR A 105 -17.56 14.67 -0.14
N SER A 106 -17.09 13.44 -0.23
CA SER A 106 -17.84 12.27 0.29
C SER A 106 -17.02 10.98 0.18
N ILE A 107 -17.40 9.98 0.96
CA ILE A 107 -16.83 8.63 0.88
C ILE A 107 -17.01 8.00 -0.50
N LYS A 108 -18.06 8.36 -1.25
CA LYS A 108 -18.28 7.87 -2.62
C LYS A 108 -17.14 8.26 -3.55
N TRP A 109 -16.67 9.50 -3.47
CA TRP A 109 -15.54 9.98 -4.27
C TRP A 109 -14.22 9.33 -3.84
N SER A 110 -14.04 9.09 -2.54
CA SER A 110 -12.88 8.36 -2.03
C SER A 110 -12.86 6.93 -2.58
N ILE A 111 -13.98 6.21 -2.56
CA ILE A 111 -14.11 4.87 -3.14
C ILE A 111 -13.79 4.88 -4.65
N ILE A 112 -14.37 5.81 -5.40
CA ILE A 112 -14.14 5.91 -6.86
C ILE A 112 -12.67 6.14 -7.17
N LEU A 113 -12.01 7.04 -6.45
CA LEU A 113 -10.60 7.35 -6.64
C LEU A 113 -9.70 6.21 -6.19
N HIS A 114 -10.07 5.49 -5.13
CA HIS A 114 -9.32 4.32 -4.69
C HIS A 114 -9.41 3.18 -5.71
N ILE A 115 -10.60 2.90 -6.23
CA ILE A 115 -10.80 1.96 -7.34
C ILE A 115 -9.98 2.40 -8.56
N ALA A 116 -10.02 3.69 -8.93
CA ALA A 116 -9.24 4.21 -10.05
C ALA A 116 -7.73 4.03 -9.83
N ASN A 117 -7.23 4.24 -8.61
CA ASN A 117 -5.84 4.00 -8.26
C ASN A 117 -5.46 2.53 -8.42
N ASN A 118 -6.24 1.61 -7.89
CA ASN A 118 -5.90 0.19 -7.91
C ASN A 118 -6.16 -0.43 -9.28
N PHE A 119 -7.35 -0.28 -9.84
CA PHE A 119 -7.72 -0.90 -11.10
C PHE A 119 -7.08 -0.21 -12.31
N ILE A 120 -7.16 1.14 -12.42
CA ILE A 120 -6.64 1.83 -13.61
C ILE A 120 -5.11 1.88 -13.58
N LEU A 121 -4.51 2.37 -12.47
CA LEU A 121 -3.05 2.51 -12.39
C LEU A 121 -2.36 1.17 -12.13
N GLY A 122 -2.89 0.31 -11.28
CA GLY A 122 -2.32 -1.00 -10.97
C GLY A 122 -2.54 -1.99 -12.11
N ASP A 123 -3.80 -2.38 -12.34
CA ASP A 123 -4.10 -3.49 -13.25
C ASP A 123 -4.03 -3.07 -14.73
N VAL A 124 -4.73 -1.99 -15.14
CA VAL A 124 -4.83 -1.64 -16.57
C VAL A 124 -3.51 -1.07 -17.08
N ILE A 125 -2.99 -0.04 -16.43
CA ILE A 125 -1.74 0.62 -16.88
C ILE A 125 -0.55 -0.31 -16.64
N GLY A 126 -0.47 -1.00 -15.50
CA GLY A 126 0.54 -2.02 -15.24
C GLY A 126 0.53 -3.10 -16.32
N GLY A 127 -0.64 -3.65 -16.65
CA GLY A 127 -0.79 -4.65 -17.70
C GLY A 127 -0.42 -4.15 -19.10
N LEU A 128 -0.63 -2.85 -19.42
CA LEU A 128 -0.16 -2.26 -20.68
C LEU A 128 1.36 -2.19 -20.74
N PHE A 129 2.02 -1.85 -19.62
CA PHE A 129 3.49 -1.89 -19.58
C PHE A 129 4.02 -3.31 -19.66
N GLY A 130 3.34 -4.32 -19.10
CA GLY A 130 3.67 -5.75 -19.25
C GLY A 130 3.61 -6.29 -20.69
N LEU A 131 3.14 -5.51 -21.67
CA LEU A 131 3.26 -5.83 -23.10
C LEU A 131 4.61 -5.40 -23.70
N LEU A 132 5.43 -4.66 -22.96
CA LEU A 132 6.76 -4.27 -23.41
C LEU A 132 7.76 -5.41 -23.18
N PRO A 133 8.90 -5.40 -23.90
CA PRO A 133 10.00 -6.31 -23.61
C PRO A 133 10.49 -6.19 -22.15
N ASP A 134 10.87 -7.31 -21.53
CA ASP A 134 11.24 -7.41 -20.10
C ASP A 134 12.32 -6.42 -19.69
N ASP A 135 13.28 -6.12 -20.55
CA ASP A 135 14.36 -5.17 -20.33
C ASP A 135 13.91 -3.70 -20.32
N VAL A 136 12.73 -3.40 -20.85
CA VAL A 136 12.17 -2.04 -20.98
C VAL A 136 11.00 -1.82 -20.00
N GLU A 137 10.20 -2.85 -19.72
CA GLU A 137 8.97 -2.77 -18.91
C GLU A 137 9.19 -2.06 -17.58
N GLY A 138 10.10 -2.57 -16.77
CA GLY A 138 10.36 -2.03 -15.42
C GLY A 138 10.84 -0.58 -15.43
N ILE A 139 11.69 -0.23 -16.40
CA ILE A 139 12.21 1.14 -16.55
C ILE A 139 11.07 2.07 -16.99
N ALA A 140 10.30 1.69 -18.00
CA ALA A 140 9.21 2.51 -18.54
C ALA A 140 8.12 2.76 -17.49
N PHE A 141 7.73 1.72 -16.73
CA PHE A 141 6.75 1.85 -15.65
C PHE A 141 7.29 2.72 -14.50
N THR A 142 8.55 2.57 -14.11
CA THR A 142 9.19 3.41 -13.09
C THR A 142 9.25 4.88 -13.51
N VAL A 143 9.59 5.15 -14.76
CA VAL A 143 9.60 6.53 -15.31
C VAL A 143 8.18 7.11 -15.30
N PHE A 144 7.18 6.34 -15.72
CA PHE A 144 5.78 6.78 -15.68
C PHE A 144 5.33 7.15 -14.27
N LEU A 145 5.60 6.30 -13.26
CA LEU A 145 5.30 6.58 -11.86
C LEU A 145 6.08 7.79 -11.34
N GLY A 146 7.36 7.91 -11.73
CA GLY A 146 8.23 9.04 -11.38
C GLY A 146 7.69 10.38 -11.90
N ILE A 147 7.21 10.42 -13.14
CA ILE A 147 6.55 11.61 -13.71
C ILE A 147 5.30 11.96 -12.90
N GLY A 148 4.44 10.97 -12.61
CA GLY A 148 3.24 11.16 -11.77
C GLY A 148 3.59 11.70 -10.39
N PHE A 149 4.63 11.17 -9.75
CA PHE A 149 5.13 11.64 -8.46
C PHE A 149 5.60 13.10 -8.52
N VAL A 150 6.40 13.47 -9.54
CA VAL A 150 6.89 14.83 -9.73
C VAL A 150 5.72 15.80 -9.93
N ILE A 151 4.75 15.46 -10.77
CA ILE A 151 3.55 16.29 -10.99
C ILE A 151 2.79 16.46 -9.67
N GLY A 152 2.53 15.39 -8.93
CA GLY A 152 1.85 15.43 -7.63
C GLY A 152 2.60 16.30 -6.62
N PHE A 153 3.92 16.16 -6.55
CA PHE A 153 4.78 16.95 -5.66
C PHE A 153 4.76 18.45 -6.01
N VAL A 154 4.83 18.78 -7.29
CA VAL A 154 4.73 20.18 -7.77
C VAL A 154 3.36 20.77 -7.41
N LEU A 155 2.27 20.04 -7.62
CA LEU A 155 0.92 20.47 -7.23
C LEU A 155 0.80 20.69 -5.71
N LEU A 156 1.40 19.82 -4.89
CA LEU A 156 1.44 20.01 -3.44
C LEU A 156 2.21 21.28 -3.05
N ILE A 157 3.34 21.58 -3.71
CA ILE A 157 4.08 22.84 -3.47
C ILE A 157 3.25 24.07 -3.88
N ILE A 158 2.60 24.02 -5.05
CA ILE A 158 1.77 25.14 -5.53
C ILE A 158 0.62 25.39 -4.54
N ARG A 159 -0.04 24.36 -4.09
CA ARG A 159 -1.19 24.42 -3.17
C ARG A 159 -0.84 24.41 -1.70
N ARG A 160 0.46 24.50 -1.33
CA ARG A 160 0.92 24.32 0.07
C ARG A 160 0.25 25.25 1.08
N LYS A 161 -0.08 26.47 0.69
CA LYS A 161 -0.73 27.44 1.57
C LYS A 161 -2.14 26.97 1.96
N GLU A 162 -2.90 26.44 1.00
CA GLU A 162 -4.25 25.91 1.22
C GLU A 162 -4.21 24.68 2.15
N TRP A 163 -3.28 23.74 1.89
CA TRP A 163 -3.09 22.56 2.72
C TRP A 163 -2.67 22.90 4.15
N ILE A 164 -1.72 23.83 4.31
CA ILE A 164 -1.26 24.24 5.63
C ILE A 164 -2.39 24.97 6.39
N SER A 165 -3.18 25.82 5.73
CA SER A 165 -4.33 26.49 6.34
C SER A 165 -5.36 25.46 6.80
N TRP A 166 -5.74 24.55 5.92
CA TRP A 166 -6.68 23.49 6.23
C TRP A 166 -6.23 22.63 7.43
N LEU A 167 -4.96 22.23 7.43
CA LEU A 167 -4.39 21.45 8.54
C LEU A 167 -4.42 22.21 9.86
N LYS A 168 -4.06 23.51 9.85
CA LYS A 168 -4.09 24.34 11.06
C LYS A 168 -5.50 24.53 11.61
N GLU A 169 -6.48 24.73 10.74
CA GLU A 169 -7.88 24.92 11.10
C GLU A 169 -8.53 23.64 11.65
N ASN A 170 -8.01 22.47 11.23
CA ASN A 170 -8.57 21.16 11.55
C ASN A 170 -7.66 20.29 12.42
N ALA A 171 -6.58 20.87 12.99
CA ALA A 171 -5.63 20.14 13.83
C ALA A 171 -6.21 19.84 15.22
N ALA A 172 -5.81 18.69 15.77
CA ALA A 172 -6.00 18.38 17.17
C ALA A 172 -4.71 18.65 17.97
N PRO A 173 -4.77 18.73 19.31
CA PRO A 173 -3.58 18.75 20.15
C PRO A 173 -2.66 17.55 19.86
N GLY A 174 -1.33 17.77 19.86
CA GLY A 174 -0.35 16.72 19.52
C GLY A 174 -0.46 15.46 20.40
N SER A 175 -0.86 15.61 21.66
CA SER A 175 -1.10 14.48 22.58
C SER A 175 -2.18 13.51 22.07
N TYR A 176 -3.15 13.99 21.30
CA TYR A 176 -4.22 13.13 20.76
C TYR A 176 -3.71 12.16 19.71
N TYR A 177 -2.76 12.60 18.86
CA TYR A 177 -2.12 11.74 17.87
C TYR A 177 -1.32 10.63 18.55
N LEU A 178 -0.52 11.00 19.55
CA LEU A 178 0.25 10.02 20.31
C LEU A 178 -0.68 9.03 21.01
N ASN A 179 -1.69 9.52 21.72
CA ASN A 179 -2.64 8.67 22.44
C ASN A 179 -3.38 7.71 21.48
N ALA A 180 -3.80 8.16 20.28
CA ALA A 180 -4.48 7.31 19.32
C ALA A 180 -3.59 6.16 18.85
N LEU A 181 -2.32 6.44 18.55
CA LEU A 181 -1.36 5.45 18.04
C LEU A 181 -0.74 4.58 19.14
N THR A 182 -0.82 4.97 20.40
CA THR A 182 -0.31 4.21 21.56
C THR A 182 -1.40 3.46 22.33
N THR A 183 -2.65 3.47 21.89
CA THR A 183 -3.68 2.59 22.46
C THR A 183 -3.25 1.12 22.30
N PRO A 184 -3.57 0.22 23.25
CA PRO A 184 -3.18 -1.20 23.13
C PRO A 184 -3.57 -1.84 21.81
N SER A 185 -4.77 -1.55 21.31
CA SER A 185 -5.24 -2.06 20.00
C SER A 185 -4.43 -1.50 18.82
N ALA A 186 -4.10 -0.20 18.83
CA ALA A 186 -3.28 0.40 17.78
C ALA A 186 -1.84 -0.15 17.83
N VAL A 187 -1.25 -0.29 19.03
CA VAL A 187 0.10 -0.87 19.19
C VAL A 187 0.15 -2.30 18.69
N ILE A 188 -0.84 -3.14 19.02
CA ILE A 188 -0.93 -4.52 18.53
C ILE A 188 -1.07 -4.52 17.00
N PHE A 189 -1.97 -3.71 16.46
CA PHE A 189 -2.18 -3.62 15.01
C PHE A 189 -0.92 -3.16 14.26
N ILE A 190 -0.31 -2.07 14.71
CA ILE A 190 0.92 -1.51 14.12
C ILE A 190 2.06 -2.51 14.26
N GLY A 191 2.27 -3.06 15.46
CA GLY A 191 3.33 -4.02 15.75
C GLY A 191 3.22 -5.29 14.91
N TYR A 192 2.02 -5.84 14.75
CA TYR A 192 1.76 -7.00 13.91
C TYR A 192 2.12 -6.74 12.44
N ASN A 193 1.66 -5.62 11.87
CA ASN A 193 1.92 -5.30 10.46
C ASN A 193 3.39 -4.95 10.20
N LEU A 194 4.06 -4.25 11.13
CA LEU A 194 5.50 -3.99 11.02
C LEU A 194 6.33 -5.25 11.14
N LEU A 195 5.94 -6.19 12.00
CA LEU A 195 6.60 -7.49 12.11
C LEU A 195 6.48 -8.30 10.82
N ASN A 196 5.29 -8.33 10.20
CA ASN A 196 5.10 -8.95 8.89
C ASN A 196 5.98 -8.31 7.82
N GLY A 197 6.07 -6.98 7.78
CA GLY A 197 6.93 -6.25 6.86
C GLY A 197 8.41 -6.56 7.07
N LEU A 198 8.86 -6.65 8.32
CA LEU A 198 10.23 -7.03 8.64
C LEU A 198 10.52 -8.48 8.22
N MET A 199 9.60 -9.39 8.48
CA MET A 199 9.74 -10.79 8.05
C MET A 199 9.84 -10.89 6.52
N LEU A 200 9.01 -10.16 5.77
CA LEU A 200 9.08 -10.10 4.31
C LEU A 200 10.45 -9.57 3.84
N LEU A 201 10.94 -8.49 4.43
CA LEU A 201 12.28 -7.96 4.11
C LEU A 201 13.38 -8.98 4.39
N THR A 202 13.34 -9.67 5.53
CA THR A 202 14.36 -10.69 5.84
C THR A 202 14.33 -11.82 4.83
N LEU A 203 13.17 -12.27 4.37
CA LEU A 203 13.05 -13.28 3.31
C LEU A 203 13.68 -12.80 1.99
N ILE A 204 13.38 -11.57 1.56
CA ILE A 204 13.95 -10.98 0.34
C ILE A 204 15.48 -10.86 0.43
N PHE A 205 16.02 -10.42 1.57
CA PHE A 205 17.48 -10.25 1.74
C PHE A 205 18.21 -11.58 1.95
N MET A 206 17.55 -12.61 2.44
CA MET A 206 18.15 -13.94 2.62
C MET A 206 18.07 -14.80 1.34
N GLU A 207 17.21 -14.47 0.38
CA GLU A 207 17.06 -15.23 -0.86
C GLU A 207 18.39 -15.47 -1.63
N PRO A 208 19.32 -14.49 -1.73
CA PRO A 208 20.62 -14.73 -2.37
C PRO A 208 21.55 -15.67 -1.61
N PHE A 209 21.28 -15.97 -0.34
CA PHE A 209 22.10 -16.81 0.54
C PHE A 209 21.49 -18.19 0.82
N LEU A 210 20.25 -18.45 0.37
CA LEU A 210 19.55 -19.74 0.46
C LEU A 210 19.58 -20.48 -0.87
#